data_2ecb2bd180e782dfaaf40f985275784e
#
_entry.id   2ecb2bd180e782dfaaf40f985275784e
#
_cell.length_a   1.000
_cell.length_b   1.000
_cell.length_c   1.000
_cell.angle_alpha   90.00
_cell.angle_beta   90.00
_cell.angle_gamma   90.00
#
_symmetry.space_group_name_H-M   'P 1'
#
loop_
_entity.id
_entity.type
_entity.pdbx_description
1 polymer ?
#
loop_
_entity_poly.entity_id
_entity_poly.type
_entity_poly.pdbx_seq_one_letter_code
_entity_poly.pdbx_strand_id
1 'polypeptide(L)'
;MNDYKNNQSNIRKAVGGLLIGGAASLIALFEGFSGNAYLPTKNDVPTIGYGQTTHLDGKPVKMGDKITQRQALNNLMVITERASMKISRCIKVPLKQNEFNAYLSLAYNIGETAFCKSTLVKKLNTKDYAGACKEILRWKYQKGKILRGLEIRRQKEYEECIK
;
A
#
# COMPACT_ATOMS: atom_id res chain seq x y z
N MET A 1 -26.16 -2.35 17.61
CA MET A 1 -24.75 -1.96 17.78
C MET A 1 -23.88 -2.19 16.53
N ASN A 2 -24.29 -3.05 15.58
CA ASN A 2 -23.58 -3.29 14.32
C ASN A 2 -23.81 -2.21 13.23
N ASP A 3 -24.96 -1.55 13.21
CA ASP A 3 -25.29 -0.58 12.15
C ASP A 3 -24.48 0.72 12.22
N TYR A 4 -24.05 1.12 13.41
CA TYR A 4 -23.26 2.35 13.59
C TYR A 4 -21.82 2.20 13.03
N LYS A 5 -21.21 1.03 13.15
CA LYS A 5 -19.87 0.76 12.58
C LYS A 5 -19.92 0.65 11.05
N ASN A 6 -21.01 0.11 10.48
CA ASN A 6 -21.18 -0.03 9.05
C ASN A 6 -21.40 1.32 8.35
N ASN A 7 -22.04 2.27 9.02
CA ASN A 7 -22.32 3.59 8.45
C ASN A 7 -21.05 4.49 8.36
N GLN A 8 -20.09 4.31 9.28
CA GLN A 8 -18.84 5.08 9.28
C GLN A 8 -17.90 4.68 8.12
N SER A 9 -17.93 3.43 7.65
CA SER A 9 -17.09 2.95 6.55
C SER A 9 -17.52 3.52 5.18
N ASN A 10 -18.77 3.93 5.04
CA ASN A 10 -19.34 4.44 3.78
C ASN A 10 -19.16 5.96 3.58
N ILE A 11 -18.74 6.69 4.61
CA ILE A 11 -18.53 8.14 4.52
C ILE A 11 -17.14 8.42 3.96
N ARG A 12 -17.07 9.21 2.89
CA ARG A 12 -15.78 9.69 2.36
C ARG A 12 -15.21 10.80 3.25
N LYS A 13 -13.93 10.68 3.58
CA LYS A 13 -13.17 11.64 4.41
C LYS A 13 -11.94 12.13 3.66
N ALA A 14 -11.41 13.28 4.05
CA ALA A 14 -10.08 13.71 3.62
C ALA A 14 -9.04 12.65 4.03
N VAL A 15 -7.97 12.48 3.26
CA VAL A 15 -6.96 11.42 3.50
C VAL A 15 -6.41 11.46 4.93
N GLY A 16 -6.15 12.66 5.47
CA GLY A 16 -5.69 12.81 6.86
C GLY A 16 -6.67 12.36 7.96
N GLY A 17 -7.94 12.11 7.62
CA GLY A 17 -8.96 11.60 8.55
C GLY A 17 -9.20 10.09 8.42
N LEU A 18 -8.38 9.37 7.63
CA LEU A 18 -8.49 7.93 7.40
C LEU A 18 -7.44 7.15 8.21
N LEU A 19 -7.80 5.93 8.59
CA LEU A 19 -6.94 5.07 9.42
C LEU A 19 -5.98 4.26 8.53
N ILE A 20 -4.71 4.21 8.93
CA ILE A 20 -3.67 3.47 8.17
C ILE A 20 -3.65 1.96 8.47
N GLY A 21 -4.25 1.51 9.57
CA GLY A 21 -4.20 0.11 10.01
C GLY A 21 -4.73 -0.89 8.99
N GLY A 22 -5.81 -0.55 8.30
CA GLY A 22 -6.37 -1.41 7.24
C GLY A 22 -5.41 -1.58 6.05
N ALA A 23 -4.78 -0.50 5.61
CA ALA A 23 -3.77 -0.55 4.57
C ALA A 23 -2.51 -1.32 5.02
N ALA A 24 -2.03 -1.09 6.24
CA ALA A 24 -0.89 -1.81 6.79
C ALA A 24 -1.16 -3.33 6.88
N SER A 25 -2.37 -3.73 7.29
CA SER A 25 -2.77 -5.15 7.30
C SER A 25 -2.76 -5.76 5.90
N LEU A 26 -3.29 -5.05 4.91
CA LEU A 26 -3.30 -5.49 3.52
C LEU A 26 -1.87 -5.62 2.96
N ILE A 27 -1.00 -4.65 3.26
CA ILE A 27 0.41 -4.70 2.88
C ILE A 27 1.12 -5.90 3.51
N ALA A 28 0.95 -6.11 4.83
CA ALA A 28 1.56 -7.23 5.55
C ALA A 28 1.16 -8.58 4.97
N LEU A 29 -0.09 -8.72 4.50
CA LEU A 29 -0.59 -9.94 3.85
C LEU A 29 0.17 -10.26 2.56
N PHE A 30 0.54 -9.24 1.78
CA PHE A 30 1.23 -9.43 0.49
C PHE A 30 2.74 -9.58 0.64
N GLU A 31 3.35 -8.78 1.50
CA GLU A 31 4.82 -8.76 1.64
C GLU A 31 5.33 -10.00 2.40
N GLY A 32 4.52 -10.56 3.32
CA GLY A 32 4.98 -11.60 4.23
C GLY A 32 5.99 -11.05 5.26
N PHE A 33 6.32 -11.85 6.28
CA PHE A 33 7.28 -11.47 7.31
C PHE A 33 8.59 -12.26 7.17
N SER A 34 9.72 -11.56 7.23
CA SER A 34 11.04 -12.17 7.42
C SER A 34 11.78 -11.53 8.59
N GLY A 35 12.12 -12.34 9.59
CA GLY A 35 12.89 -11.90 10.78
C GLY A 35 14.38 -11.70 10.52
N ASN A 36 14.89 -12.23 9.42
CA ASN A 36 16.30 -12.09 9.01
C ASN A 36 16.36 -11.38 7.65
N ALA A 37 17.38 -10.56 7.46
CA ALA A 37 17.63 -9.95 6.16
C ALA A 37 17.93 -11.02 5.10
N TYR A 38 17.33 -10.89 3.93
CA TYR A 38 17.50 -11.81 2.81
C TYR A 38 17.56 -11.04 1.48
N LEU A 39 18.05 -11.69 0.43
CA LEU A 39 18.01 -11.17 -0.94
C LEU A 39 16.81 -11.80 -1.66
N PRO A 40 15.80 -11.03 -2.08
CA PRO A 40 14.66 -11.55 -2.84
C PRO A 40 15.09 -12.23 -4.15
N THR A 41 16.08 -11.68 -4.83
CA THR A 41 16.79 -12.28 -5.96
C THR A 41 18.30 -12.04 -5.84
N LYS A 42 19.13 -12.78 -6.61
CA LYS A 42 20.60 -12.74 -6.53
C LYS A 42 21.22 -11.32 -6.68
N ASN A 43 20.54 -10.44 -7.40
CA ASN A 43 21.02 -9.07 -7.69
C ASN A 43 20.14 -7.98 -7.02
N ASP A 44 19.37 -8.36 -6.01
CA ASP A 44 18.49 -7.45 -5.29
C ASP A 44 19.18 -6.84 -4.06
N VAL A 45 18.51 -5.88 -3.43
CA VAL A 45 19.00 -5.29 -2.18
C VAL A 45 18.51 -6.11 -0.99
N PRO A 46 19.29 -6.17 0.13
CA PRO A 46 18.85 -6.86 1.33
C PRO A 46 17.53 -6.31 1.83
N THR A 47 16.62 -7.21 2.15
CA THR A 47 15.23 -6.92 2.56
C THR A 47 14.94 -7.60 3.88
N ILE A 48 14.18 -6.96 4.78
CA ILE A 48 13.82 -7.49 6.11
C ILE A 48 12.39 -7.10 6.47
N GLY A 49 11.82 -7.74 7.47
CA GLY A 49 10.49 -7.42 8.00
C GLY A 49 9.39 -7.66 6.96
N TYR A 50 8.64 -6.64 6.63
CA TYR A 50 7.59 -6.63 5.60
C TYR A 50 8.07 -5.89 4.34
N GLY A 51 9.13 -6.39 3.70
CA GLY A 51 9.62 -5.83 2.44
C GLY A 51 10.49 -4.57 2.59
N GLN A 52 11.05 -4.29 3.77
CA GLN A 52 11.86 -3.10 4.02
C GLN A 52 13.29 -3.28 3.51
N THR A 53 13.79 -2.33 2.75
CA THR A 53 15.18 -2.25 2.29
C THR A 53 16.00 -1.19 3.04
N THR A 54 15.32 -0.41 3.89
CA THR A 54 15.90 0.69 4.66
C THR A 54 15.28 0.70 6.07
N HIS A 55 16.09 0.89 7.08
CA HIS A 55 15.67 1.10 8.47
C HIS A 55 14.97 2.46 8.63
N LEU A 56 14.26 2.67 9.76
CA LEU A 56 13.55 3.93 10.03
C LEU A 56 14.48 5.14 10.16
N ASP A 57 15.75 4.92 10.52
CA ASP A 57 16.81 5.94 10.59
C ASP A 57 17.44 6.30 9.25
N GLY A 58 16.98 5.68 8.15
CA GLY A 58 17.43 5.92 6.79
C GLY A 58 18.62 5.06 6.36
N LYS A 59 19.18 4.22 7.24
CA LYS A 59 20.28 3.32 6.88
C LYS A 59 19.78 2.14 6.04
N PRO A 60 20.55 1.69 5.03
CA PRO A 60 20.19 0.52 4.26
C PRO A 60 20.23 -0.75 5.13
N VAL A 61 19.30 -1.67 4.87
CA VAL A 61 19.33 -3.01 5.46
C VAL A 61 20.56 -3.75 4.94
N LYS A 62 21.24 -4.50 5.81
CA LYS A 62 22.42 -5.29 5.49
C LYS A 62 22.15 -6.77 5.74
N MET A 63 22.83 -7.63 5.01
CA MET A 63 22.82 -9.06 5.31
C MET A 63 23.35 -9.30 6.74
N GLY A 64 22.63 -10.13 7.49
CA GLY A 64 22.87 -10.38 8.91
C GLY A 64 21.98 -9.56 9.87
N ASP A 65 21.32 -8.51 9.39
CA ASP A 65 20.34 -7.77 10.21
C ASP A 65 19.16 -8.66 10.63
N LYS A 66 18.66 -8.43 11.83
CA LYS A 66 17.53 -9.19 12.42
C LYS A 66 16.49 -8.24 12.97
N ILE A 67 15.24 -8.64 12.88
CA ILE A 67 14.09 -7.89 13.40
C ILE A 67 13.03 -8.83 13.97
N THR A 68 12.42 -8.46 15.09
CA THR A 68 11.25 -9.18 15.60
C THR A 68 10.00 -8.80 14.80
N GLN A 69 9.01 -9.69 14.79
CA GLN A 69 7.73 -9.41 14.10
C GLN A 69 7.06 -8.14 14.64
N ARG A 70 7.11 -7.91 15.95
CA ARG A 70 6.56 -6.71 16.60
C ARG A 70 7.27 -5.44 16.13
N GLN A 71 8.61 -5.45 16.04
CA GLN A 71 9.37 -4.32 15.52
C GLN A 71 9.05 -4.09 14.02
N ALA A 72 8.94 -5.16 13.24
CA ALA A 72 8.60 -5.06 11.81
C ALA A 72 7.20 -4.48 11.59
N LEU A 73 6.20 -4.86 12.41
CA LEU A 73 4.86 -4.27 12.36
C LEU A 73 4.88 -2.77 12.74
N ASN A 74 5.60 -2.40 13.80
CA ASN A 74 5.76 -1.00 14.17
C ASN A 74 6.41 -0.19 13.04
N ASN A 75 7.45 -0.72 12.43
CA ASN A 75 8.11 -0.10 11.28
C ASN A 75 7.16 0.04 10.09
N LEU A 76 6.38 -1.01 9.79
CA LEU A 76 5.38 -0.98 8.72
C LEU A 76 4.35 0.12 8.95
N MET A 77 3.85 0.30 10.18
CA MET A 77 2.93 1.39 10.52
C MET A 77 3.54 2.75 10.23
N VAL A 78 4.77 3.01 10.67
CA VAL A 78 5.48 4.28 10.44
C VAL A 78 5.69 4.52 8.94
N ILE A 79 6.10 3.50 8.19
CA ILE A 79 6.34 3.61 6.74
C ILE A 79 5.02 3.87 6.00
N THR A 80 3.95 3.16 6.39
CA THR A 80 2.61 3.33 5.81
C THR A 80 2.07 4.73 6.11
N GLU A 81 2.29 5.28 7.30
CA GLU A 81 1.93 6.66 7.64
C GLU A 81 2.69 7.67 6.77
N ARG A 82 4.00 7.51 6.61
CA ARG A 82 4.81 8.36 5.72
C ARG A 82 4.32 8.31 4.27
N ALA A 83 3.97 7.12 3.78
CA ALA A 83 3.40 6.94 2.45
C ALA A 83 2.03 7.62 2.32
N SER A 84 1.17 7.52 3.34
CA SER A 84 -0.12 8.21 3.43
C SER A 84 0.05 9.73 3.28
N MET A 85 0.98 10.32 4.02
CA MET A 85 1.28 11.76 3.91
C MET A 85 1.75 12.17 2.51
N LYS A 86 2.49 11.31 1.83
CA LYS A 86 2.96 11.58 0.46
C LYS A 86 1.82 11.53 -0.55
N ILE A 87 0.97 10.49 -0.50
CA ILE A 87 -0.14 10.36 -1.45
C ILE A 87 -1.24 11.40 -1.19
N SER A 88 -1.41 11.89 0.04
CA SER A 88 -2.37 12.95 0.36
C SER A 88 -2.13 14.25 -0.42
N ARG A 89 -0.88 14.47 -0.85
CA ARG A 89 -0.52 15.67 -1.64
C ARG A 89 -1.10 15.64 -3.06
N CYS A 90 -1.33 14.46 -3.62
CA CYS A 90 -1.85 14.30 -4.98
C CYS A 90 -3.33 13.90 -5.03
N ILE A 91 -3.92 13.45 -3.93
CA ILE A 91 -5.36 13.14 -3.83
C ILE A 91 -6.11 14.38 -3.35
N LYS A 92 -6.98 14.92 -4.20
CA LYS A 92 -7.71 16.17 -3.95
C LYS A 92 -9.19 15.96 -3.62
N VAL A 93 -9.62 14.73 -3.49
CA VAL A 93 -11.01 14.35 -3.21
C VAL A 93 -11.10 13.48 -1.95
N PRO A 94 -12.22 13.49 -1.23
CA PRO A 94 -12.40 12.63 -0.08
C PRO A 94 -12.56 11.16 -0.51
N LEU A 95 -12.10 10.23 0.34
CA LEU A 95 -12.11 8.79 0.13
C LEU A 95 -12.96 8.06 1.17
N LYS A 96 -13.48 6.90 0.81
CA LYS A 96 -13.89 5.87 1.77
C LYS A 96 -12.65 5.18 2.35
N GLN A 97 -12.79 4.57 3.52
CA GLN A 97 -11.71 3.84 4.16
C GLN A 97 -11.16 2.68 3.30
N ASN A 98 -12.04 1.93 2.65
CA ASN A 98 -11.68 0.82 1.76
C ASN A 98 -10.94 1.31 0.50
N GLU A 99 -11.37 2.40 -0.11
CA GLU A 99 -10.67 3.05 -1.23
C GLU A 99 -9.24 3.45 -0.80
N PHE A 100 -9.11 4.09 0.35
CA PHE A 100 -7.82 4.49 0.91
C PHE A 100 -6.90 3.30 1.19
N ASN A 101 -7.42 2.22 1.81
CA ASN A 101 -6.65 1.00 2.08
C ASN A 101 -6.03 0.45 0.80
N ALA A 102 -6.83 0.32 -0.26
CA ALA A 102 -6.40 -0.20 -1.55
C ALA A 102 -5.36 0.70 -2.23
N TYR A 103 -5.60 2.01 -2.25
CA TYR A 103 -4.68 2.97 -2.88
C TYR A 103 -3.36 3.07 -2.14
N LEU A 104 -3.37 3.04 -0.80
CA LEU A 104 -2.14 3.10 -0.02
C LEU A 104 -1.33 1.80 -0.16
N SER A 105 -1.99 0.62 -0.23
CA SER A 105 -1.33 -0.65 -0.55
C SER A 105 -0.69 -0.63 -1.94
N LEU A 106 -1.40 -0.13 -2.95
CA LEU A 106 -0.85 0.03 -4.29
C LEU A 106 0.35 0.98 -4.29
N ALA A 107 0.21 2.16 -3.68
CA ALA A 107 1.27 3.16 -3.61
C ALA A 107 2.53 2.65 -2.89
N TYR A 108 2.36 1.85 -1.84
CA TYR A 108 3.47 1.18 -1.16
C TYR A 108 4.26 0.26 -2.12
N ASN A 109 3.56 -0.48 -2.97
CA ASN A 109 4.19 -1.44 -3.88
C ASN A 109 4.84 -0.81 -5.11
N ILE A 110 4.17 0.18 -5.76
CA ILE A 110 4.65 0.80 -7.01
C ILE A 110 5.47 2.08 -6.77
N GLY A 111 5.49 2.57 -5.56
CA GLY A 111 6.08 3.85 -5.18
C GLY A 111 5.09 5.02 -5.28
N GLU A 112 5.15 5.93 -4.32
CA GLU A 112 4.21 7.06 -4.20
C GLU A 112 4.30 8.01 -5.40
N THR A 113 5.49 8.18 -5.97
CA THR A 113 5.69 9.02 -7.17
C THR A 113 4.96 8.46 -8.38
N ALA A 114 5.07 7.15 -8.64
CA ALA A 114 4.38 6.49 -9.75
C ALA A 114 2.86 6.53 -9.52
N PHE A 115 2.43 6.28 -8.29
CA PHE A 115 1.02 6.40 -7.91
C PHE A 115 0.46 7.79 -8.21
N CYS A 116 1.10 8.84 -7.73
CA CYS A 116 0.63 10.21 -7.91
C CYS A 116 0.58 10.67 -9.39
N LYS A 117 1.43 10.11 -10.24
CA LYS A 117 1.44 10.41 -11.70
C LYS A 117 0.48 9.53 -12.51
N SER A 118 -0.18 8.55 -11.87
CA SER A 118 -1.00 7.54 -12.55
C SER A 118 -2.31 8.08 -13.11
N THR A 119 -2.85 7.35 -14.09
CA THR A 119 -4.22 7.56 -14.59
C THR A 119 -5.25 7.34 -13.49
N LEU A 120 -4.97 6.46 -12.52
CA LEU A 120 -5.80 6.23 -11.34
C LEU A 120 -6.06 7.56 -10.60
N VAL A 121 -5.00 8.28 -10.23
CA VAL A 121 -5.12 9.55 -9.49
C VAL A 121 -5.80 10.64 -10.34
N LYS A 122 -5.58 10.66 -11.66
CA LYS A 122 -6.29 11.57 -12.55
C LYS A 122 -7.80 11.33 -12.53
N LYS A 123 -8.25 10.08 -12.68
CA LYS A 123 -9.67 9.69 -12.59
C LYS A 123 -10.24 9.99 -11.21
N LEU A 124 -9.50 9.63 -10.16
CA LEU A 124 -9.90 9.87 -8.78
C LEU A 124 -10.19 11.36 -8.52
N ASN A 125 -9.31 12.25 -8.97
CA ASN A 125 -9.44 13.69 -8.78
C ASN A 125 -10.59 14.32 -9.59
N THR A 126 -11.12 13.62 -10.59
CA THR A 126 -12.37 13.98 -11.28
C THR A 126 -13.60 13.31 -10.67
N LYS A 127 -13.45 12.65 -9.51
CA LYS A 127 -14.51 11.91 -8.79
C LYS A 127 -14.99 10.64 -9.52
N ASP A 128 -14.25 10.15 -10.51
CA ASP A 128 -14.46 8.84 -11.11
C ASP A 128 -13.88 7.74 -10.19
N TYR A 129 -14.52 7.51 -9.07
CA TYR A 129 -14.08 6.55 -8.05
C TYR A 129 -14.06 5.10 -8.58
N ALA A 130 -15.10 4.71 -9.32
CA ALA A 130 -15.18 3.37 -9.90
C ALA A 130 -14.10 3.15 -10.97
N GLY A 131 -13.89 4.12 -11.84
CA GLY A 131 -12.82 4.08 -12.83
C GLY A 131 -11.42 4.08 -12.18
N ALA A 132 -11.23 4.82 -11.08
CA ALA A 132 -9.98 4.83 -10.33
C ALA A 132 -9.69 3.45 -9.71
N CYS A 133 -10.67 2.81 -9.04
CA CYS A 133 -10.51 1.45 -8.53
C CYS A 133 -10.12 0.46 -9.65
N LYS A 134 -10.75 0.56 -10.82
CA LYS A 134 -10.47 -0.31 -11.97
C LYS A 134 -9.04 -0.16 -12.51
N GLU A 135 -8.45 1.03 -12.41
CA GLU A 135 -7.07 1.28 -12.84
C GLU A 135 -6.04 0.50 -12.00
N ILE A 136 -6.37 0.07 -10.77
CA ILE A 136 -5.52 -0.80 -9.95
C ILE A 136 -5.11 -2.05 -10.74
N LEU A 137 -6.03 -2.68 -11.46
CA LEU A 137 -5.82 -3.93 -12.20
C LEU A 137 -4.76 -3.83 -13.30
N ARG A 138 -4.36 -2.63 -13.71
CA ARG A 138 -3.33 -2.43 -14.75
C ARG A 138 -1.90 -2.60 -14.24
N TRP A 139 -1.68 -2.54 -12.93
CA TRP A 139 -0.34 -2.58 -12.31
C TRP A 139 0.16 -4.01 -12.04
N LYS A 140 -0.01 -4.89 -13.01
CA LYS A 140 0.36 -6.32 -12.95
C LYS A 140 1.52 -6.72 -13.86
N TYR A 141 2.12 -5.76 -14.55
CA TYR A 141 3.22 -6.01 -15.50
C TYR A 141 4.56 -5.65 -14.88
N GLN A 142 5.57 -6.49 -15.15
CA GLN A 142 6.98 -6.21 -14.91
C GLN A 142 7.78 -6.60 -16.16
N LYS A 143 8.59 -5.67 -16.68
CA LYS A 143 9.35 -5.87 -17.93
C LYS A 143 8.48 -6.38 -19.09
N GLY A 144 7.26 -5.85 -19.22
CA GLY A 144 6.31 -6.20 -20.29
C GLY A 144 5.58 -7.55 -20.12
N LYS A 145 5.84 -8.30 -19.04
CA LYS A 145 5.18 -9.59 -18.75
C LYS A 145 4.26 -9.47 -17.53
N ILE A 146 3.13 -10.17 -17.58
CA ILE A 146 2.25 -10.31 -16.41
C ILE A 146 2.93 -11.20 -15.38
N LEU A 147 3.04 -10.71 -14.14
CA LEU A 147 3.45 -11.51 -13.00
C LEU A 147 2.22 -11.96 -12.21
N ARG A 148 2.06 -13.27 -12.06
CA ARG A 148 0.92 -13.87 -11.35
C ARG A 148 0.77 -13.32 -9.91
N GLY A 149 1.86 -13.10 -9.20
CA GLY A 149 1.84 -12.51 -7.85
C GLY A 149 1.27 -11.09 -7.84
N LEU A 150 1.66 -10.27 -8.82
CA LEU A 150 1.12 -8.92 -8.98
C LEU A 150 -0.35 -8.95 -9.42
N GLU A 151 -0.74 -9.88 -10.27
CA GLU A 151 -2.13 -10.02 -10.71
C GLU A 151 -3.06 -10.36 -9.53
N ILE A 152 -2.67 -11.33 -8.69
CA ILE A 152 -3.41 -11.69 -7.46
C ILE A 152 -3.49 -10.50 -6.50
N ARG A 153 -2.38 -9.79 -6.29
CA ARG A 153 -2.34 -8.60 -5.42
C ARG A 153 -3.28 -7.50 -5.92
N ARG A 154 -3.22 -7.17 -7.20
CA ARG A 154 -4.10 -6.16 -7.83
C ARG A 154 -5.57 -6.53 -7.73
N GLN A 155 -5.90 -7.81 -7.90
CA GLN A 155 -7.27 -8.27 -7.75
C GLN A 155 -7.79 -8.04 -6.32
N LYS A 156 -7.02 -8.40 -5.30
CA LYS A 156 -7.37 -8.17 -3.89
C LYS A 156 -7.47 -6.68 -3.53
N GLU A 157 -6.55 -5.85 -4.03
CA GLU A 157 -6.62 -4.39 -3.84
C GLU A 157 -7.85 -3.80 -4.54
N TYR A 158 -8.21 -4.27 -5.73
CA TYR A 158 -9.43 -3.87 -6.42
C TYR A 158 -10.69 -4.27 -5.64
N GLU A 159 -10.77 -5.52 -5.17
CA GLU A 159 -11.88 -6.01 -4.34
C GLU A 159 -12.03 -5.21 -3.04
N GLU A 160 -10.93 -4.83 -2.40
CA GLU A 160 -10.95 -3.91 -1.26
C GLU A 160 -11.53 -2.55 -1.67
N CYS A 161 -11.06 -1.99 -2.79
CA CYS A 161 -11.44 -0.66 -3.27
C CYS A 161 -12.95 -0.52 -3.52
N ILE A 162 -13.61 -1.56 -4.02
CA ILE A 162 -15.02 -1.52 -4.44
C ILE A 162 -16.04 -1.91 -3.34
N LYS A 163 -15.59 -2.21 -2.13
CA LYS A 163 -16.51 -2.50 -0.98
C LYS A 163 -17.40 -1.24 -0.65
#